data_20d88fe3c6f4d653cfd3968484ceae74
#
_entry.id   20d88fe3c6f4d653cfd3968484ceae74
#
_cell.length_a   1.000
_cell.length_b   1.000
_cell.length_c   1.000
_cell.angle_alpha   90.00
_cell.angle_beta   90.00
_cell.angle_gamma   90.00
#
_symmetry.space_group_name_H-M   'P 1'
#
loop_
_entity.id
_entity.type
_entity.pdbx_description
1 polymer ?
#
loop_
_entity_poly.entity_id
_entity_poly.type
_entity_poly.pdbx_seq_one_letter_code
_entity_poly.pdbx_strand_id
1 'polypeptide(L)'
;MNLKLKTIFSFSVFITILTLPVYVNAEALDDVKKNGKIIVAIDPTFAPFEYTDSTGKIVGYDPELIELAAAGMGVKVEYRVMAFSGIIPALIAGSVDMTPTLNVTPERALRIDYVIPTASSVNAVIALKGTSLKTAALDELSGKTCAVKQTTQPEQMMKAMNEKLKSEGKKAVQLLGFETIEQTLSALVDKRVDCVVDDKSVFYEAIAKRKDAPLVLLGEIGGVQPIAWGVNKSSPKLTAALSAELKKLKANGTLSNLQRKHFGFTSTLPETDFVPK
;
A
#
# COMPACT_ATOMS: atom_id res chain seq x y z
N MET A 1 -16.15 -28.82 87.40
CA MET A 1 -17.17 -28.53 86.37
C MET A 1 -16.51 -27.57 85.38
N ASN A 2 -15.90 -28.08 84.29
CA ASN A 2 -15.04 -27.34 83.37
C ASN A 2 -15.85 -26.84 82.16
N LEU A 3 -15.98 -25.53 82.08
CA LEU A 3 -16.64 -24.86 80.99
C LEU A 3 -15.57 -24.55 79.90
N LYS A 4 -15.62 -25.22 78.73
CA LYS A 4 -14.74 -24.94 77.57
C LYS A 4 -15.32 -23.82 76.75
N LEU A 5 -14.63 -22.69 76.70
CA LEU A 5 -14.92 -21.57 75.84
C LEU A 5 -14.47 -21.88 74.41
N LYS A 6 -15.38 -21.96 73.43
CA LYS A 6 -15.07 -22.11 72.00
C LYS A 6 -14.90 -20.73 71.39
N THR A 7 -13.68 -20.41 71.03
CA THR A 7 -13.36 -19.20 70.23
C THR A 7 -13.67 -19.45 68.77
N ILE A 8 -14.63 -18.70 68.21
CA ILE A 8 -14.96 -18.73 66.74
C ILE A 8 -14.10 -17.68 66.08
N PHE A 9 -13.16 -18.15 65.28
CA PHE A 9 -12.35 -17.29 64.38
C PHE A 9 -13.14 -17.00 63.12
N SER A 10 -13.61 -15.76 62.97
CA SER A 10 -14.32 -15.29 61.74
C SER A 10 -13.24 -14.84 60.74
N PHE A 11 -13.11 -15.60 59.64
CA PHE A 11 -12.18 -15.30 58.58
C PHE A 11 -12.89 -14.41 57.55
N SER A 12 -12.64 -13.09 57.63
CA SER A 12 -13.17 -12.13 56.62
C SER A 12 -12.28 -12.19 55.40
N VAL A 13 -12.79 -12.80 54.32
CA VAL A 13 -12.15 -12.76 53.00
C VAL A 13 -12.39 -11.40 52.35
N PHE A 14 -11.35 -10.57 52.34
CA PHE A 14 -11.36 -9.33 51.56
C PHE A 14 -11.14 -9.65 50.07
N ILE A 15 -12.20 -9.63 49.25
CA ILE A 15 -12.09 -9.74 47.80
C ILE A 15 -11.66 -8.36 47.30
N THR A 16 -10.37 -8.22 46.99
CA THR A 16 -9.85 -7.03 46.30
C THR A 16 -10.23 -7.18 44.81
N ILE A 17 -11.24 -6.43 44.38
CA ILE A 17 -11.59 -6.32 42.94
C ILE A 17 -10.47 -5.52 42.26
N LEU A 18 -9.61 -6.22 41.57
CA LEU A 18 -8.58 -5.61 40.70
C LEU A 18 -9.30 -5.05 39.48
N THR A 19 -9.66 -3.76 39.50
CA THR A 19 -10.14 -3.05 38.30
C THR A 19 -8.96 -2.87 37.34
N LEU A 20 -8.83 -3.77 36.38
CA LEU A 20 -7.95 -3.55 35.25
C LEU A 20 -8.42 -2.30 34.51
N PRO A 21 -7.52 -1.35 34.21
CA PRO A 21 -7.91 -0.20 33.39
C PRO A 21 -8.33 -0.75 32.01
N VAL A 22 -9.60 -0.56 31.67
CA VAL A 22 -10.05 -0.71 30.28
C VAL A 22 -9.35 0.41 29.52
N TYR A 23 -8.30 0.08 28.79
CA TYR A 23 -7.74 0.97 27.79
C TYR A 23 -8.83 1.15 26.74
N VAL A 24 -9.61 2.21 26.87
CA VAL A 24 -10.41 2.73 25.77
C VAL A 24 -9.37 3.16 24.74
N ASN A 25 -9.18 2.38 23.70
CA ASN A 25 -8.41 2.83 22.55
C ASN A 25 -9.10 4.12 22.07
N ALA A 26 -8.47 5.26 22.31
CA ALA A 26 -8.91 6.51 21.72
C ALA A 26 -8.94 6.25 20.21
N GLU A 27 -10.06 6.57 19.57
CA GLU A 27 -10.18 6.31 18.15
C GLU A 27 -9.21 7.23 17.41
N ALA A 28 -8.45 6.69 16.45
CA ALA A 28 -7.37 7.41 15.78
C ALA A 28 -7.79 8.79 15.24
N LEU A 29 -9.06 8.96 14.84
CA LEU A 29 -9.58 10.28 14.42
C LEU A 29 -9.53 11.32 15.54
N ASP A 30 -9.87 10.93 16.77
CA ASP A 30 -9.85 11.85 17.91
C ASP A 30 -8.42 12.28 18.24
N ASP A 31 -7.47 11.35 18.17
CA ASP A 31 -6.04 11.63 18.37
C ASP A 31 -5.48 12.51 17.24
N VAL A 32 -5.82 12.23 15.98
CA VAL A 32 -5.45 13.05 14.82
C VAL A 32 -5.97 14.49 14.99
N LYS A 33 -7.23 14.66 15.39
CA LYS A 33 -7.83 15.99 15.64
C LYS A 33 -7.18 16.70 16.81
N LYS A 34 -7.01 16.02 17.94
CA LYS A 34 -6.39 16.55 19.15
C LYS A 34 -4.94 17.00 18.92
N ASN A 35 -4.17 16.18 18.18
CA ASN A 35 -2.77 16.46 17.89
C ASN A 35 -2.59 17.44 16.70
N GLY A 36 -3.65 17.76 15.97
CA GLY A 36 -3.63 18.65 14.81
C GLY A 36 -2.81 18.12 13.64
N LYS A 37 -2.54 16.80 13.59
CA LYS A 37 -1.74 16.17 12.54
C LYS A 37 -2.16 14.72 12.29
N ILE A 38 -1.98 14.27 11.04
CA ILE A 38 -2.11 12.88 10.63
C ILE A 38 -0.73 12.33 10.26
N ILE A 39 -0.37 11.16 10.81
CA ILE A 39 0.92 10.50 10.58
C ILE A 39 0.75 9.51 9.42
N VAL A 40 1.48 9.75 8.33
CA VAL A 40 1.38 8.99 7.08
C VAL A 40 2.64 8.17 6.87
N ALA A 41 2.53 6.83 6.88
CA ALA A 41 3.62 5.96 6.44
C ALA A 41 3.75 6.05 4.92
N ILE A 42 4.97 6.25 4.42
CA ILE A 42 5.21 6.42 2.99
C ILE A 42 6.56 5.82 2.56
N ASP A 43 6.58 5.19 1.38
CA ASP A 43 7.80 4.75 0.71
C ASP A 43 8.01 5.60 -0.56
N PRO A 44 8.75 6.73 -0.48
CA PRO A 44 8.84 7.68 -1.58
C PRO A 44 9.82 7.22 -2.67
N THR A 45 9.65 5.99 -3.15
CA THR A 45 10.42 5.36 -4.23
C THR A 45 9.53 4.88 -5.38
N PHE A 46 8.30 5.42 -5.50
CA PHE A 46 7.26 4.93 -6.41
C PHE A 46 6.68 6.06 -7.28
N ALA A 47 7.54 6.74 -8.07
CA ALA A 47 7.09 7.77 -9.00
C ALA A 47 6.17 7.20 -10.09
N PRO A 48 5.10 7.90 -10.49
CA PRO A 48 4.71 9.26 -10.12
C PRO A 48 3.77 9.37 -8.90
N PHE A 49 3.49 8.26 -8.22
CA PHE A 49 2.60 8.26 -7.04
C PHE A 49 3.21 9.02 -5.86
N GLU A 50 4.34 8.55 -5.34
CA GLU A 50 5.11 9.20 -4.30
C GLU A 50 6.62 9.01 -4.51
N TYR A 51 7.37 10.10 -4.46
CA TYR A 51 8.82 10.06 -4.63
C TYR A 51 9.51 11.26 -3.98
N THR A 52 10.82 11.13 -3.78
CA THR A 52 11.65 12.24 -3.31
C THR A 52 12.21 13.00 -4.52
N ASP A 53 11.96 14.30 -4.59
CA ASP A 53 12.52 15.16 -5.63
C ASP A 53 13.99 15.50 -5.39
N SER A 54 14.60 16.27 -6.31
CA SER A 54 16.00 16.67 -6.23
C SER A 54 16.34 17.58 -5.04
N THR A 55 15.32 18.14 -4.37
CA THR A 55 15.48 18.97 -3.15
C THR A 55 15.33 18.16 -1.86
N GLY A 56 15.01 16.87 -1.95
CA GLY A 56 14.73 15.99 -0.81
C GLY A 56 13.29 16.07 -0.31
N LYS A 57 12.40 16.77 -1.02
CA LYS A 57 10.98 16.87 -0.66
C LYS A 57 10.22 15.64 -1.19
N ILE A 58 9.30 15.12 -0.39
CA ILE A 58 8.35 14.09 -0.81
C ILE A 58 7.27 14.77 -1.66
N VAL A 59 7.11 14.29 -2.89
CA VAL A 59 6.21 14.84 -3.90
C VAL A 59 5.54 13.73 -4.70
N GLY A 60 4.54 14.06 -5.50
CA GLY A 60 3.83 13.13 -6.36
C GLY A 60 2.32 13.26 -6.21
N TYR A 61 1.61 12.32 -6.82
CA TYR A 61 0.15 12.29 -6.81
C TYR A 61 -0.41 12.17 -5.39
N ASP A 62 0.05 11.19 -4.62
CA ASP A 62 -0.48 10.92 -3.28
C ASP A 62 -0.12 12.01 -2.27
N PRO A 63 1.11 12.53 -2.17
CA PRO A 63 1.40 13.67 -1.30
C PRO A 63 0.49 14.88 -1.52
N GLU A 64 0.26 15.28 -2.79
CA GLU A 64 -0.64 16.40 -3.09
C GLU A 64 -2.09 16.10 -2.66
N LEU A 65 -2.58 14.90 -2.93
CA LEU A 65 -3.94 14.50 -2.56
C LEU A 65 -4.13 14.40 -1.04
N ILE A 66 -3.13 13.85 -0.33
CA ILE A 66 -3.12 13.71 1.14
C ILE A 66 -3.14 15.08 1.81
N GLU A 67 -2.29 16.01 1.35
CA GLU A 67 -2.23 17.36 1.90
C GLU A 67 -3.57 18.09 1.75
N LEU A 68 -4.28 17.92 0.61
CA LEU A 68 -5.61 18.49 0.39
C LEU A 68 -6.67 17.86 1.31
N ALA A 69 -6.66 16.53 1.48
CA ALA A 69 -7.58 15.85 2.37
C ALA A 69 -7.33 16.21 3.84
N ALA A 70 -6.07 16.29 4.27
CA ALA A 70 -5.69 16.69 5.62
C ALA A 70 -6.10 18.15 5.91
N ALA A 71 -5.91 19.06 4.94
CA ALA A 71 -6.39 20.44 5.04
C ALA A 71 -7.91 20.51 5.19
N GLY A 72 -8.67 19.69 4.44
CA GLY A 72 -10.12 19.57 4.59
C GLY A 72 -10.55 19.05 5.96
N MET A 73 -9.72 18.23 6.61
CA MET A 73 -9.89 17.78 7.99
C MET A 73 -9.41 18.80 9.03
N GLY A 74 -8.72 19.89 8.63
CA GLY A 74 -8.15 20.89 9.54
C GLY A 74 -6.90 20.40 10.29
N VAL A 75 -6.13 19.46 9.71
CA VAL A 75 -4.91 18.90 10.29
C VAL A 75 -3.72 19.01 9.33
N LYS A 76 -2.49 18.89 9.85
CA LYS A 76 -1.25 18.85 9.06
C LYS A 76 -0.85 17.43 8.76
N VAL A 77 -0.05 17.21 7.72
CA VAL A 77 0.56 15.92 7.39
C VAL A 77 1.94 15.81 8.03
N GLU A 78 2.22 14.66 8.66
CA GLU A 78 3.55 14.25 9.09
C GLU A 78 3.91 12.96 8.37
N TYR A 79 4.89 12.99 7.47
CA TYR A 79 5.36 11.80 6.77
C TYR A 79 6.36 11.01 7.61
N ARG A 80 6.12 9.70 7.71
CA ARG A 80 7.06 8.73 8.28
C ARG A 80 7.57 7.84 7.17
N VAL A 81 8.78 8.15 6.70
CA VAL A 81 9.43 7.40 5.62
C VAL A 81 9.90 6.04 6.13
N MET A 82 9.56 5.00 5.40
CA MET A 82 10.00 3.63 5.67
C MET A 82 9.92 2.77 4.41
N ALA A 83 10.62 1.63 4.39
CA ALA A 83 10.49 0.64 3.33
C ALA A 83 9.05 0.10 3.26
N PHE A 84 8.55 -0.19 2.05
CA PHE A 84 7.17 -0.64 1.83
C PHE A 84 6.81 -1.88 2.67
N SER A 85 7.76 -2.80 2.87
CA SER A 85 7.57 -4.00 3.70
C SER A 85 7.20 -3.70 5.16
N GLY A 86 7.59 -2.53 5.68
CA GLY A 86 7.30 -2.08 7.05
C GLY A 86 5.95 -1.37 7.21
N ILE A 87 5.33 -0.90 6.11
CA ILE A 87 4.17 -0.01 6.15
C ILE A 87 2.94 -0.67 6.78
N ILE A 88 2.52 -1.83 6.27
CA ILE A 88 1.34 -2.54 6.81
C ILE A 88 1.53 -2.97 8.26
N PRO A 89 2.68 -3.55 8.66
CA PRO A 89 2.98 -3.78 10.08
C PRO A 89 2.88 -2.53 10.95
N ALA A 90 3.42 -1.39 10.51
CA ALA A 90 3.35 -0.12 11.25
C ALA A 90 1.90 0.39 11.40
N LEU A 91 1.09 0.24 10.34
CA LEU A 91 -0.31 0.60 10.34
C LEU A 91 -1.12 -0.26 11.34
N ILE A 92 -0.91 -1.58 11.32
CA ILE A 92 -1.58 -2.52 12.24
C ILE A 92 -1.17 -2.24 13.68
N ALA A 93 0.09 -1.91 13.93
CA ALA A 93 0.59 -1.56 15.25
C ALA A 93 0.10 -0.19 15.76
N GLY A 94 -0.60 0.60 14.92
CA GLY A 94 -1.07 1.94 15.29
C GLY A 94 0.05 2.98 15.45
N SER A 95 1.24 2.70 14.91
CA SER A 95 2.36 3.66 14.97
C SER A 95 2.26 4.75 13.89
N VAL A 96 1.38 4.56 12.93
CA VAL A 96 0.99 5.51 11.88
C VAL A 96 -0.52 5.47 11.70
N ASP A 97 -1.12 6.54 11.18
CA ASP A 97 -2.57 6.67 11.04
C ASP A 97 -3.07 6.12 9.70
N MET A 98 -2.30 6.34 8.63
CA MET A 98 -2.65 5.88 7.29
C MET A 98 -1.41 5.66 6.42
N THR A 99 -1.63 5.05 5.27
CA THR A 99 -0.65 4.92 4.18
C THR A 99 -1.34 5.09 2.83
N PRO A 100 -0.71 5.73 1.85
CA PRO A 100 -1.22 5.79 0.48
C PRO A 100 -0.92 4.52 -0.32
N THR A 101 -1.31 4.53 -1.59
CA THR A 101 -0.82 3.68 -2.70
C THR A 101 -0.82 2.18 -2.45
N LEU A 102 -1.90 1.69 -1.83
CA LEU A 102 -2.10 0.25 -1.70
C LEU A 102 -3.02 -0.30 -2.80
N ASN A 103 -2.54 -1.26 -3.60
CA ASN A 103 -3.45 -2.10 -4.36
C ASN A 103 -4.42 -2.78 -3.40
N VAL A 104 -5.70 -2.73 -3.73
CA VAL A 104 -6.74 -3.37 -2.94
C VAL A 104 -6.70 -4.87 -3.18
N THR A 105 -6.37 -5.64 -2.15
CA THR A 105 -6.36 -7.11 -2.21
C THR A 105 -7.18 -7.72 -1.07
N PRO A 106 -7.77 -8.92 -1.27
CA PRO A 106 -8.50 -9.63 -0.22
C PRO A 106 -7.66 -9.86 1.03
N GLU A 107 -6.38 -10.25 0.87
CA GLU A 107 -5.50 -10.55 2.01
C GLU A 107 -5.23 -9.31 2.86
N ARG A 108 -4.99 -8.15 2.23
CA ARG A 108 -4.80 -6.89 2.94
C ARG A 108 -6.09 -6.45 3.62
N ALA A 109 -7.26 -6.61 2.96
CA ALA A 109 -8.57 -6.28 3.50
C ALA A 109 -8.93 -7.10 4.76
N LEU A 110 -8.35 -8.27 4.97
CA LEU A 110 -8.49 -9.01 6.22
C LEU A 110 -7.80 -8.29 7.41
N ARG A 111 -6.80 -7.45 7.15
CA ARG A 111 -5.91 -6.87 8.17
C ARG A 111 -6.04 -5.36 8.34
N ILE A 112 -6.43 -4.65 7.29
CA ILE A 112 -6.59 -3.19 7.26
C ILE A 112 -7.91 -2.81 6.59
N ASP A 113 -8.37 -1.59 6.83
CA ASP A 113 -9.47 -0.98 6.09
C ASP A 113 -8.93 -0.08 4.99
N TYR A 114 -9.76 0.13 3.96
CA TYR A 114 -9.47 1.02 2.86
C TYR A 114 -10.44 2.21 2.84
N VAL A 115 -9.92 3.38 2.50
CA VAL A 115 -10.77 4.50 2.06
C VAL A 115 -11.26 4.24 0.62
N ILE A 116 -12.10 5.11 0.08
CA ILE A 116 -12.49 4.99 -1.33
C ILE A 116 -11.24 5.05 -2.24
N PRO A 117 -11.23 4.30 -3.38
CA PRO A 117 -10.11 4.30 -4.29
C PRO A 117 -9.77 5.69 -4.83
N THR A 118 -8.47 5.96 -4.95
CA THR A 118 -7.91 7.24 -5.44
C THR A 118 -7.33 7.13 -6.83
N ALA A 119 -6.91 5.93 -7.25
CA ALA A 119 -6.36 5.64 -8.56
C ALA A 119 -6.67 4.20 -8.98
N SER A 120 -6.33 3.85 -10.21
CA SER A 120 -6.27 2.47 -10.68
C SER A 120 -4.85 2.11 -11.08
N SER A 121 -4.49 0.86 -10.86
CA SER A 121 -3.22 0.25 -11.25
C SER A 121 -3.45 -0.77 -12.36
N VAL A 122 -2.53 -0.82 -13.31
CA VAL A 122 -2.41 -1.90 -14.28
C VAL A 122 -0.97 -2.35 -14.29
N ASN A 123 -0.72 -3.59 -13.94
CA ASN A 123 0.63 -4.14 -14.01
C ASN A 123 1.07 -4.33 -15.45
N ALA A 124 2.35 -4.17 -15.68
CA ALA A 124 2.98 -4.35 -17.00
C ALA A 124 4.32 -5.02 -16.85
N VAL A 125 4.87 -5.41 -17.99
CA VAL A 125 6.21 -5.99 -18.10
C VAL A 125 7.08 -5.06 -18.94
N ILE A 126 8.25 -4.71 -18.41
CA ILE A 126 9.28 -3.95 -19.11
C ILE A 126 10.53 -4.80 -19.29
N ALA A 127 11.24 -4.61 -20.40
CA ALA A 127 12.47 -5.29 -20.70
C ALA A 127 13.47 -4.37 -21.43
N LEU A 128 14.68 -4.85 -21.69
CA LEU A 128 15.62 -4.14 -22.57
C LEU A 128 15.24 -4.35 -24.04
N LYS A 129 15.38 -3.31 -24.85
CA LYS A 129 15.24 -3.40 -26.31
C LYS A 129 16.22 -4.45 -26.86
N GLY A 130 15.73 -5.33 -27.76
CA GLY A 130 16.51 -6.42 -28.30
C GLY A 130 16.43 -7.71 -27.48
N THR A 131 15.65 -7.74 -26.39
CA THR A 131 15.28 -8.98 -25.68
C THR A 131 14.61 -10.00 -26.60
N SER A 132 14.67 -11.28 -26.24
CA SER A 132 13.90 -12.35 -26.91
C SER A 132 12.42 -12.30 -26.58
N LEU A 133 12.01 -11.63 -25.48
CA LEU A 133 10.63 -11.45 -25.09
C LEU A 133 9.90 -10.53 -26.06
N LYS A 134 8.70 -10.90 -26.50
CA LYS A 134 7.89 -10.12 -27.45
C LYS A 134 6.67 -9.49 -26.82
N THR A 135 6.09 -10.15 -25.81
CA THR A 135 4.89 -9.72 -25.12
C THR A 135 5.02 -9.94 -23.62
N ALA A 136 4.04 -9.40 -22.85
CA ALA A 136 3.88 -9.67 -21.42
C ALA A 136 3.11 -10.97 -21.14
N ALA A 137 2.84 -11.80 -22.16
CA ALA A 137 2.12 -13.05 -21.97
C ALA A 137 2.86 -13.98 -21.02
N LEU A 138 2.14 -14.58 -20.08
CA LEU A 138 2.72 -15.43 -19.04
C LEU A 138 3.55 -16.58 -19.62
N ASP A 139 3.11 -17.13 -20.75
CA ASP A 139 3.83 -18.22 -21.44
C ASP A 139 5.22 -17.80 -21.96
N GLU A 140 5.36 -16.55 -22.43
CA GLU A 140 6.67 -16.03 -22.84
C GLU A 140 7.61 -15.77 -21.65
N LEU A 141 7.03 -15.48 -20.48
CA LEU A 141 7.80 -15.28 -19.25
C LEU A 141 8.23 -16.61 -18.60
N SER A 142 7.65 -17.75 -19.03
CA SER A 142 7.97 -19.07 -18.50
C SER A 142 9.47 -19.37 -18.59
N GLY A 143 10.08 -19.69 -17.44
CA GLY A 143 11.52 -19.98 -17.33
C GLY A 143 12.43 -18.77 -17.42
N LYS A 144 11.90 -17.55 -17.50
CA LYS A 144 12.65 -16.28 -17.44
C LYS A 144 12.87 -15.83 -16.01
N THR A 145 13.80 -14.90 -15.81
CA THR A 145 14.05 -14.24 -14.54
C THR A 145 13.47 -12.83 -14.60
N CYS A 146 12.50 -12.53 -13.73
CA CYS A 146 11.91 -11.19 -13.64
C CYS A 146 12.14 -10.59 -12.26
N ALA A 147 12.45 -9.29 -12.22
CA ALA A 147 12.51 -8.52 -10.99
C ALA A 147 11.12 -8.00 -10.60
N VAL A 148 10.85 -7.96 -9.31
CA VAL A 148 9.65 -7.39 -8.69
C VAL A 148 10.03 -6.60 -7.44
N LYS A 149 9.26 -5.57 -7.11
CA LYS A 149 9.36 -4.97 -5.78
C LYS A 149 8.72 -5.92 -4.77
N GLN A 150 9.47 -6.30 -3.71
CA GLN A 150 9.02 -7.29 -2.75
C GLN A 150 7.86 -6.79 -1.88
N THR A 151 7.03 -7.71 -1.38
CA THR A 151 5.82 -7.48 -0.56
C THR A 151 4.71 -6.70 -1.27
N THR A 152 4.86 -6.44 -2.58
CA THR A 152 3.87 -5.74 -3.40
C THR A 152 2.87 -6.69 -4.04
N GLN A 153 1.79 -6.12 -4.59
CA GLN A 153 0.78 -6.88 -5.33
C GLN A 153 1.34 -7.52 -6.62
N PRO A 154 2.20 -6.84 -7.44
CA PRO A 154 2.86 -7.50 -8.57
C PRO A 154 3.63 -8.77 -8.18
N GLU A 155 4.37 -8.76 -7.07
CA GLU A 155 5.05 -9.97 -6.60
C GLU A 155 4.08 -11.10 -6.27
N GLN A 156 2.98 -10.79 -5.54
CA GLN A 156 1.96 -11.77 -5.17
C GLN A 156 1.26 -12.32 -6.40
N MET A 157 0.90 -11.47 -7.35
CA MET A 157 0.30 -11.83 -8.63
C MET A 157 1.21 -12.80 -9.40
N MET A 158 2.50 -12.48 -9.52
CA MET A 158 3.45 -13.33 -10.23
C MET A 158 3.67 -14.68 -9.53
N LYS A 159 3.63 -14.73 -8.19
CA LYS A 159 3.64 -15.98 -7.45
C LYS A 159 2.43 -16.84 -7.76
N ALA A 160 1.23 -16.25 -7.80
CA ALA A 160 0.00 -16.98 -8.17
C ALA A 160 0.04 -17.46 -9.64
N MET A 161 0.56 -16.64 -10.55
CA MET A 161 0.76 -17.02 -11.96
C MET A 161 1.78 -18.16 -12.12
N ASN A 162 2.78 -18.23 -11.25
CA ASN A 162 3.72 -19.36 -11.22
C ASN A 162 3.06 -20.69 -10.84
N GLU A 163 2.08 -20.67 -9.92
CA GLU A 163 1.32 -21.89 -9.60
C GLU A 163 0.51 -22.38 -10.82
N LYS A 164 -0.04 -21.46 -11.62
CA LYS A 164 -0.69 -21.79 -12.90
C LYS A 164 0.30 -22.42 -13.89
N LEU A 165 1.48 -21.81 -14.10
CA LEU A 165 2.52 -22.40 -14.99
C LEU A 165 2.90 -23.81 -14.56
N LYS A 166 3.11 -24.02 -13.27
CA LYS A 166 3.43 -25.36 -12.71
C LYS A 166 2.32 -26.37 -12.97
N SER A 167 1.06 -25.99 -12.79
CA SER A 167 -0.10 -26.86 -13.05
C SER A 167 -0.23 -27.27 -14.52
N GLU A 168 0.29 -26.42 -15.43
CA GLU A 168 0.37 -26.65 -16.88
C GLU A 168 1.66 -27.40 -17.30
N GLY A 169 2.52 -27.82 -16.36
CA GLY A 169 3.80 -28.48 -16.64
C GLY A 169 4.88 -27.55 -17.21
N LYS A 170 4.67 -26.23 -17.12
CA LYS A 170 5.61 -25.21 -17.60
C LYS A 170 6.59 -24.79 -16.51
N LYS A 171 7.74 -24.24 -16.93
CA LYS A 171 8.71 -23.68 -15.98
C LYS A 171 8.17 -22.41 -15.33
N ALA A 172 8.31 -22.30 -14.02
CA ALA A 172 7.97 -21.07 -13.30
C ALA A 172 8.90 -19.91 -13.73
N VAL A 173 8.39 -18.68 -13.63
CA VAL A 173 9.21 -17.46 -13.70
C VAL A 173 10.05 -17.38 -12.44
N GLN A 174 11.36 -17.18 -12.57
CA GLN A 174 12.22 -16.92 -11.43
C GLN A 174 12.03 -15.47 -10.98
N LEU A 175 11.52 -15.25 -9.77
CA LEU A 175 11.28 -13.92 -9.24
C LEU A 175 12.45 -13.49 -8.36
N LEU A 176 13.05 -12.35 -8.68
CA LEU A 176 14.03 -11.67 -7.83
C LEU A 176 13.37 -10.45 -7.20
N GLY A 177 13.21 -10.48 -5.86
CA GLY A 177 12.62 -9.40 -5.08
C GLY A 177 13.64 -8.33 -4.70
N PHE A 178 13.27 -7.07 -4.86
CA PHE A 178 14.06 -5.89 -4.50
C PHE A 178 13.24 -4.95 -3.60
N GLU A 179 13.89 -4.09 -2.84
CA GLU A 179 13.19 -3.15 -1.97
C GLU A 179 12.61 -1.95 -2.71
N THR A 180 13.28 -1.49 -3.78
CA THR A 180 12.86 -0.32 -4.55
C THR A 180 12.73 -0.61 -6.04
N ILE A 181 11.89 0.17 -6.74
CA ILE A 181 11.77 0.11 -8.20
C ILE A 181 13.10 0.41 -8.87
N GLU A 182 13.86 1.35 -8.35
CA GLU A 182 15.15 1.74 -8.88
C GLU A 182 16.13 0.54 -8.92
N GLN A 183 16.12 -0.29 -7.87
CA GLN A 183 16.92 -1.52 -7.81
C GLN A 183 16.44 -2.55 -8.85
N THR A 184 15.14 -2.69 -9.09
CA THR A 184 14.61 -3.60 -10.12
C THR A 184 15.06 -3.16 -11.53
N LEU A 185 14.98 -1.86 -11.81
CA LEU A 185 15.40 -1.28 -13.08
C LEU A 185 16.92 -1.37 -13.26
N SER A 186 17.71 -1.16 -12.22
CA SER A 186 19.15 -1.35 -12.27
C SER A 186 19.53 -2.80 -12.58
N ALA A 187 18.85 -3.77 -11.92
CA ALA A 187 19.07 -5.19 -12.22
C ALA A 187 18.73 -5.55 -13.67
N LEU A 188 17.72 -4.90 -14.27
CA LEU A 188 17.39 -5.07 -15.69
C LEU A 188 18.48 -4.48 -16.61
N VAL A 189 18.92 -3.25 -16.35
CA VAL A 189 19.97 -2.58 -17.14
C VAL A 189 21.28 -3.35 -17.06
N ASP A 190 21.62 -3.88 -15.90
CA ASP A 190 22.80 -4.75 -15.65
C ASP A 190 22.62 -6.17 -16.22
N LYS A 191 21.49 -6.46 -16.88
CA LYS A 191 21.17 -7.78 -17.45
C LYS A 191 21.18 -8.94 -16.44
N ARG A 192 20.92 -8.65 -15.18
CA ARG A 192 20.78 -9.65 -14.11
C ARG A 192 19.40 -10.32 -14.14
N VAL A 193 18.41 -9.67 -14.78
CA VAL A 193 17.06 -10.16 -15.01
C VAL A 193 16.66 -9.92 -16.47
N ASP A 194 15.71 -10.71 -16.96
CA ASP A 194 15.16 -10.60 -18.32
C ASP A 194 14.09 -9.51 -18.41
N CYS A 195 13.37 -9.28 -17.31
CA CYS A 195 12.26 -8.32 -17.25
C CYS A 195 12.02 -7.77 -15.82
N VAL A 196 11.21 -6.72 -15.75
CA VAL A 196 10.64 -6.19 -14.49
C VAL A 196 9.13 -6.18 -14.62
N VAL A 197 8.44 -6.53 -13.53
CA VAL A 197 6.97 -6.48 -13.44
C VAL A 197 6.58 -5.51 -12.34
N ASP A 198 5.85 -4.45 -12.71
CA ASP A 198 5.29 -3.47 -11.77
C ASP A 198 4.16 -2.65 -12.43
N ASP A 199 3.70 -1.57 -11.80
CA ASP A 199 2.68 -0.68 -12.34
C ASP A 199 3.14 -0.01 -13.64
N LYS A 200 2.25 0.03 -14.61
CA LYS A 200 2.50 0.62 -15.93
C LYS A 200 2.88 2.10 -15.87
N SER A 201 2.27 2.86 -14.94
CA SER A 201 2.55 4.31 -14.80
C SER A 201 4.00 4.55 -14.36
N VAL A 202 4.54 3.68 -13.51
CA VAL A 202 5.94 3.71 -13.08
C VAL A 202 6.88 3.47 -14.27
N PHE A 203 6.51 2.57 -15.16
CA PHE A 203 7.34 2.28 -16.35
C PHE A 203 7.32 3.41 -17.37
N TYR A 204 6.21 4.10 -17.56
CA TYR A 204 6.21 5.31 -18.41
C TYR A 204 7.13 6.38 -17.85
N GLU A 205 7.13 6.60 -16.54
CA GLU A 205 8.04 7.54 -15.88
C GLU A 205 9.50 7.09 -16.02
N ALA A 206 9.79 5.80 -15.81
CA ALA A 206 11.15 5.23 -15.97
C ALA A 206 11.67 5.37 -17.39
N ILE A 207 10.85 5.08 -18.41
CA ILE A 207 11.23 5.22 -19.83
C ILE A 207 11.49 6.70 -20.18
N ALA A 208 10.65 7.61 -19.69
CA ALA A 208 10.80 9.04 -19.92
C ALA A 208 12.09 9.62 -19.32
N LYS A 209 12.49 9.15 -18.14
CA LYS A 209 13.68 9.64 -17.42
C LYS A 209 14.99 8.97 -17.89
N ARG A 210 14.94 7.70 -18.28
CA ARG A 210 16.13 6.91 -18.65
C ARG A 210 16.29 6.81 -20.17
N LYS A 211 16.56 7.94 -20.82
CA LYS A 211 16.75 8.01 -22.28
C LYS A 211 17.99 7.24 -22.77
N ASP A 212 18.95 7.02 -21.91
CA ASP A 212 20.19 6.27 -22.11
C ASP A 212 19.98 4.75 -22.00
N ALA A 213 18.97 4.29 -21.30
CA ALA A 213 18.64 2.87 -21.16
C ALA A 213 17.56 2.48 -22.18
N PRO A 214 17.82 1.52 -23.07
CA PRO A 214 16.88 1.13 -24.12
C PRO A 214 15.75 0.24 -23.56
N LEU A 215 14.91 0.81 -22.69
CA LEU A 215 13.77 0.14 -22.09
C LEU A 215 12.60 0.05 -23.08
N VAL A 216 11.88 -1.06 -23.05
CA VAL A 216 10.67 -1.30 -23.86
C VAL A 216 9.58 -1.91 -23.03
N LEU A 217 8.38 -1.34 -23.13
CA LEU A 217 7.17 -1.90 -22.52
C LEU A 217 6.68 -3.05 -23.40
N LEU A 218 6.61 -4.27 -22.84
CA LEU A 218 6.16 -5.48 -23.56
C LEU A 218 4.64 -5.62 -23.56
N GLY A 219 3.95 -5.00 -22.62
CA GLY A 219 2.49 -5.04 -22.49
C GLY A 219 2.03 -5.12 -21.04
N GLU A 220 0.72 -5.21 -20.89
CA GLU A 220 0.04 -5.33 -19.60
C GLU A 220 -0.06 -6.80 -19.17
N ILE A 221 -0.08 -7.04 -17.86
CA ILE A 221 -0.26 -8.36 -17.25
C ILE A 221 -1.16 -8.25 -16.01
N GLY A 222 -2.01 -9.25 -15.80
CA GLY A 222 -3.02 -9.23 -14.75
C GLY A 222 -4.28 -8.49 -15.19
N GLY A 223 -4.80 -7.61 -14.43
CA GLY A 223 -5.98 -6.80 -14.72
C GLY A 223 -5.90 -5.44 -14.05
N VAL A 224 -6.89 -4.60 -14.34
CA VAL A 224 -7.03 -3.31 -13.65
C VAL A 224 -7.39 -3.55 -12.19
N GLN A 225 -6.68 -2.89 -11.29
CA GLN A 225 -6.91 -2.98 -9.86
C GLN A 225 -7.08 -1.59 -9.24
N PRO A 226 -7.98 -1.42 -8.26
CA PRO A 226 -8.08 -0.16 -7.53
C PRO A 226 -6.87 0.02 -6.61
N ILE A 227 -6.42 1.27 -6.51
CA ILE A 227 -5.49 1.75 -5.51
C ILE A 227 -6.28 2.58 -4.50
N ALA A 228 -6.07 2.31 -3.22
CA ALA A 228 -6.71 3.03 -2.12
C ALA A 228 -5.74 3.27 -0.97
N TRP A 229 -6.07 4.25 -0.12
CA TRP A 229 -5.32 4.46 1.11
C TRP A 229 -5.73 3.42 2.15
N GLY A 230 -4.77 2.94 2.93
CA GLY A 230 -4.99 2.01 4.02
C GLY A 230 -5.07 2.71 5.37
N VAL A 231 -5.95 2.23 6.24
CA VAL A 231 -6.15 2.68 7.62
C VAL A 231 -6.23 1.45 8.52
N ASN A 232 -5.86 1.59 9.79
CA ASN A 232 -6.03 0.50 10.75
C ASN A 232 -7.51 0.12 10.89
N LYS A 233 -7.82 -1.17 10.90
CA LYS A 233 -9.20 -1.68 11.06
C LYS A 233 -9.91 -1.21 12.35
N SER A 234 -9.14 -0.91 13.39
CA SER A 234 -9.69 -0.38 14.64
C SER A 234 -10.07 1.12 14.56
N SER A 235 -9.93 1.76 13.40
CA SER A 235 -10.11 3.21 13.22
C SER A 235 -11.18 3.56 12.17
N PRO A 236 -12.42 3.02 12.28
CA PRO A 236 -13.47 3.19 11.26
C PRO A 236 -13.90 4.66 11.07
N LYS A 237 -13.85 5.51 12.12
CA LYS A 237 -14.17 6.93 11.97
C LYS A 237 -13.11 7.67 11.18
N LEU A 238 -11.83 7.31 11.32
CA LEU A 238 -10.77 7.90 10.50
C LEU A 238 -10.94 7.50 9.03
N THR A 239 -11.24 6.21 8.76
CA THR A 239 -11.56 5.72 7.42
C THR A 239 -12.74 6.49 6.80
N ALA A 240 -13.80 6.71 7.57
CA ALA A 240 -14.98 7.45 7.12
C ALA A 240 -14.66 8.93 6.86
N ALA A 241 -13.90 9.59 7.74
CA ALA A 241 -13.50 10.99 7.59
C ALA A 241 -12.64 11.21 6.34
N LEU A 242 -11.61 10.38 6.12
CA LEU A 242 -10.76 10.42 4.92
C LEU A 242 -11.58 10.15 3.66
N SER A 243 -12.48 9.16 3.68
CA SER A 243 -13.36 8.87 2.53
C SER A 243 -14.29 10.04 2.22
N ALA A 244 -14.79 10.74 3.24
CA ALA A 244 -15.63 11.93 3.06
C ALA A 244 -14.86 13.08 2.38
N GLU A 245 -13.61 13.34 2.78
CA GLU A 245 -12.77 14.34 2.13
C GLU A 245 -12.43 13.95 0.69
N LEU A 246 -12.08 12.70 0.42
CA LEU A 246 -11.83 12.22 -0.94
C LEU A 246 -13.06 12.34 -1.84
N LYS A 247 -14.28 12.10 -1.32
CA LYS A 247 -15.54 12.31 -2.06
C LYS A 247 -15.74 13.78 -2.43
N LYS A 248 -15.41 14.72 -1.54
CA LYS A 248 -15.45 16.16 -1.85
C LYS A 248 -14.45 16.52 -2.96
N LEU A 249 -13.21 16.03 -2.87
CA LEU A 249 -12.16 16.26 -3.87
C LEU A 249 -12.48 15.59 -5.21
N LYS A 250 -13.20 14.49 -5.19
CA LYS A 250 -13.74 13.85 -6.41
C LYS A 250 -14.88 14.68 -7.02
N ALA A 251 -15.84 15.09 -6.21
CA ALA A 251 -17.02 15.84 -6.65
C ALA A 251 -16.68 17.21 -7.26
N ASN A 252 -15.66 17.90 -6.72
CA ASN A 252 -15.21 19.20 -7.24
C ASN A 252 -14.17 19.09 -8.37
N GLY A 253 -13.85 17.87 -8.85
CA GLY A 253 -12.92 17.61 -9.94
C GLY A 253 -11.44 17.63 -9.57
N THR A 254 -11.07 17.92 -8.33
CA THR A 254 -9.66 17.99 -7.90
C THR A 254 -8.94 16.65 -8.10
N LEU A 255 -9.56 15.53 -7.70
CA LEU A 255 -8.99 14.19 -7.88
C LEU A 255 -8.65 13.93 -9.36
N SER A 256 -9.59 14.20 -10.28
CA SER A 256 -9.39 13.99 -11.72
C SER A 256 -8.32 14.94 -12.30
N ASN A 257 -8.20 16.15 -11.76
CA ASN A 257 -7.15 17.10 -12.17
C ASN A 257 -5.77 16.59 -11.76
N LEU A 258 -5.61 16.06 -10.53
CA LEU A 258 -4.38 15.45 -10.06
C LEU A 258 -4.02 14.19 -10.86
N GLN A 259 -5.00 13.33 -11.18
CA GLN A 259 -4.76 12.17 -12.03
C GLN A 259 -4.23 12.59 -13.41
N ARG A 260 -4.85 13.58 -14.07
CA ARG A 260 -4.34 14.11 -15.36
C ARG A 260 -2.96 14.71 -15.25
N LYS A 261 -2.70 15.45 -14.17
CA LYS A 261 -1.38 16.09 -13.93
C LYS A 261 -0.28 15.04 -13.81
N HIS A 262 -0.49 13.98 -13.04
CA HIS A 262 0.56 13.02 -12.69
C HIS A 262 0.62 11.79 -13.62
N PHE A 263 -0.53 11.36 -14.14
CA PHE A 263 -0.63 10.14 -14.96
C PHE A 263 -0.94 10.42 -16.44
N GLY A 264 -1.42 11.62 -16.78
CA GLY A 264 -1.86 11.95 -18.14
C GLY A 264 -3.26 11.43 -18.50
N PHE A 265 -3.94 10.72 -17.60
CA PHE A 265 -5.28 10.17 -17.78
C PHE A 265 -6.10 10.25 -16.49
N THR A 266 -7.40 9.92 -16.58
CA THR A 266 -8.28 9.77 -15.41
C THR A 266 -8.82 8.36 -15.35
N SER A 267 -9.11 7.88 -14.14
CA SER A 267 -9.72 6.57 -13.89
C SER A 267 -11.14 6.74 -13.36
N THR A 268 -12.07 5.91 -13.85
CA THR A 268 -13.37 5.73 -13.21
C THR A 268 -13.19 4.79 -12.03
N LEU A 269 -13.46 5.29 -10.82
CA LEU A 269 -13.17 4.59 -9.57
C LEU A 269 -14.49 4.26 -8.86
N PRO A 270 -14.70 2.98 -8.45
CA PRO A 270 -15.84 2.61 -7.61
C PRO A 270 -15.71 3.22 -6.21
N GLU A 271 -16.84 3.47 -5.55
CA GLU A 271 -16.85 3.95 -4.16
C GLU A 271 -17.31 2.87 -3.18
N THR A 272 -17.89 1.79 -3.68
CA THR A 272 -18.38 0.63 -2.95
C THR A 272 -17.95 -0.65 -3.67
N ASP A 273 -17.95 -1.75 -2.95
CA ASP A 273 -17.69 -3.10 -3.49
C ASP A 273 -16.39 -3.24 -4.32
N PHE A 274 -15.40 -2.42 -4.00
CA PHE A 274 -14.12 -2.40 -4.71
C PHE A 274 -13.08 -3.39 -4.14
N VAL A 275 -13.35 -4.00 -3.00
CA VAL A 275 -12.51 -5.08 -2.46
C VAL A 275 -12.89 -6.38 -3.18
N PRO A 276 -11.97 -7.05 -3.89
CA PRO A 276 -12.25 -8.32 -4.54
C PRO A 276 -12.68 -9.38 -3.51
N LYS A 277 -13.64 -10.23 -3.90
CA LYS A 277 -14.14 -11.33 -3.05
C LYS A 277 -13.24 -12.55 -3.13
#